data_c79b8a6a743a7c71140046d9c9e06cec
#
_entry.id   c79b8a6a743a7c71140046d9c9e06cec
#
_cell.length_a   1.000
_cell.length_b   1.000
_cell.length_c   1.000
_cell.angle_alpha   90.00
_cell.angle_beta   90.00
_cell.angle_gamma   90.00
#
_symmetry.space_group_name_H-M   'P 1'
#
loop_
_entity.id
_entity.type
_entity.pdbx_description
1 polymer ?
#
loop_
_entity_poly.entity_id
_entity_poly.type
_entity_poly.pdbx_seq_one_letter_code
_entity_poly.pdbx_strand_id
1 'polypeptide(L)'
;MEILLTILILTLVVSLTSVLTRLSPVQIPLPLIQIAAGAVLAQPIFGLHVEFNPELFLLLFIPPLLFAESSKIQPKELIKHSREIISLALVLVLITIFGVGYVIHLLLPNVPLIAAFALAAVLSPTDAVALLGIVGKGRISKNIQEVLEGEALMNDASGLVALKFAVAVTMGTMEFSVHGATIAFFVVALGGIAVGIAVTWLYGKGLLLISRYAHD
;
A
#
# COMPACT_ATOMS: atom_id res chain seq x y z
N MET A 1 -16.15 -18.62 -18.65
CA MET A 1 -17.23 -17.64 -18.89
C MET A 1 -17.56 -16.86 -17.63
N GLU A 2 -17.57 -17.48 -16.46
CA GLU A 2 -17.86 -16.86 -15.16
C GLU A 2 -16.86 -15.76 -14.76
N ILE A 3 -15.56 -15.99 -14.94
CA ILE A 3 -14.51 -15.00 -14.61
C ILE A 3 -14.66 -13.71 -15.42
N LEU A 4 -14.97 -13.84 -16.73
CA LEU A 4 -15.16 -12.68 -17.60
C LEU A 4 -16.40 -11.87 -17.19
N LEU A 5 -17.50 -12.57 -16.88
CA LEU A 5 -18.72 -11.94 -16.39
C LEU A 5 -18.49 -11.21 -15.06
N THR A 6 -17.76 -11.84 -14.14
CA THR A 6 -17.39 -11.23 -12.85
C THR A 6 -16.57 -9.96 -13.04
N ILE A 7 -15.56 -9.99 -13.91
CA ILE A 7 -14.73 -8.80 -14.22
C ILE A 7 -15.59 -7.69 -14.83
N LEU A 8 -16.51 -8.02 -15.75
CA LEU A 8 -17.42 -7.05 -16.37
C LEU A 8 -18.35 -6.42 -15.33
N ILE A 9 -18.94 -7.23 -14.44
CA ILE A 9 -19.81 -6.73 -13.37
C ILE A 9 -19.04 -5.80 -12.43
N LEU A 10 -17.86 -6.21 -11.98
CA LEU A 10 -17.02 -5.38 -11.09
C LEU A 10 -16.63 -4.06 -11.77
N THR A 11 -16.23 -4.10 -13.04
CA THR A 11 -15.88 -2.87 -13.81
C THR A 11 -17.10 -1.96 -13.99
N LEU A 12 -18.26 -2.53 -14.25
CA LEU A 12 -19.52 -1.80 -14.36
C LEU A 12 -19.87 -1.11 -13.04
N VAL A 13 -19.77 -1.83 -11.92
CA VAL A 13 -20.07 -1.28 -10.58
C VAL A 13 -19.10 -0.16 -10.19
N VAL A 14 -17.80 -0.33 -10.46
CA VAL A 14 -16.81 0.73 -10.25
C VAL A 14 -17.14 1.98 -11.08
N SER A 15 -17.55 1.80 -12.33
CA SER A 15 -17.95 2.91 -13.21
C SER A 15 -19.23 3.58 -12.73
N LEU A 16 -20.25 2.81 -12.37
CA LEU A 16 -21.53 3.33 -11.86
C LEU A 16 -21.35 4.09 -10.53
N THR A 17 -20.59 3.55 -9.59
CA THR A 17 -20.31 4.21 -8.32
C THR A 17 -19.58 5.53 -8.51
N SER A 18 -18.66 5.60 -9.48
CA SER A 18 -17.95 6.83 -9.84
C SER A 18 -18.90 7.91 -10.39
N VAL A 19 -19.87 7.52 -11.22
CA VAL A 19 -20.90 8.43 -11.75
C VAL A 19 -21.86 8.87 -10.66
N LEU A 20 -22.36 7.93 -9.84
CA LEU A 20 -23.27 8.21 -8.73
C LEU A 20 -22.65 9.19 -7.71
N THR A 21 -21.37 9.01 -7.39
CA THR A 21 -20.65 9.93 -6.48
C THR A 21 -20.60 11.35 -7.03
N ARG A 22 -20.43 11.52 -8.35
CA ARG A 22 -20.40 12.84 -8.98
C ARG A 22 -21.78 13.51 -9.01
N LEU A 23 -22.84 12.73 -9.07
CA LEU A 23 -24.22 13.21 -9.10
C LEU A 23 -24.82 13.41 -7.70
N SER A 24 -24.20 12.85 -6.68
CA SER A 24 -24.67 12.92 -5.30
C SER A 24 -24.45 14.33 -4.72
N PRO A 25 -25.46 14.91 -4.06
CA PRO A 25 -25.30 16.16 -3.32
C PRO A 25 -24.47 16.00 -2.04
N VAL A 26 -24.28 14.76 -1.58
CA VAL A 26 -23.49 14.43 -0.39
C VAL A 26 -22.08 14.04 -0.80
N GLN A 27 -21.10 14.70 -0.23
CA GLN A 27 -19.68 14.41 -0.50
C GLN A 27 -19.22 13.17 0.29
N ILE A 28 -19.60 11.98 -0.18
CA ILE A 28 -19.07 10.72 0.35
C ILE A 28 -17.81 10.35 -0.45
N PRO A 29 -16.71 10.00 0.21
CA PRO A 29 -15.50 9.54 -0.48
C PRO A 29 -15.80 8.32 -1.37
N LEU A 30 -15.39 8.39 -2.63
CA LEU A 30 -15.62 7.32 -3.63
C LEU A 30 -15.19 5.94 -3.14
N PRO A 31 -14.03 5.74 -2.46
CA PRO A 31 -13.63 4.44 -1.95
C PRO A 31 -14.66 3.81 -0.99
N LEU A 32 -15.30 4.61 -0.14
CA LEU A 32 -16.32 4.10 0.80
C LEU A 32 -17.54 3.57 0.07
N ILE A 33 -17.97 4.26 -0.99
CA ILE A 33 -19.11 3.79 -1.82
C ILE A 33 -18.73 2.51 -2.55
N GLN A 34 -17.50 2.41 -3.06
CA GLN A 34 -17.01 1.21 -3.76
C GLN A 34 -16.89 0.02 -2.81
N ILE A 35 -16.41 0.22 -1.58
CA ILE A 35 -16.37 -0.82 -0.55
C ILE A 35 -17.79 -1.30 -0.20
N ALA A 36 -18.73 -0.37 0.02
CA ALA A 36 -20.11 -0.71 0.30
C ALA A 36 -20.76 -1.48 -0.87
N ALA A 37 -20.55 -1.04 -2.11
CA ALA A 37 -21.02 -1.74 -3.30
C ALA A 37 -20.41 -3.15 -3.43
N GLY A 38 -19.12 -3.30 -3.18
CA GLY A 38 -18.45 -4.60 -3.13
C GLY A 38 -19.01 -5.52 -2.05
N ALA A 39 -19.27 -5.01 -0.85
CA ALA A 39 -19.89 -5.77 0.24
C ALA A 39 -21.30 -6.24 -0.09
N VAL A 40 -22.08 -5.45 -0.83
CA VAL A 40 -23.40 -5.86 -1.34
C VAL A 40 -23.25 -6.97 -2.35
N LEU A 41 -22.35 -6.84 -3.33
CA LEU A 41 -22.11 -7.85 -4.37
C LEU A 41 -21.56 -9.17 -3.83
N ALA A 42 -20.82 -9.11 -2.72
CA ALA A 42 -20.29 -10.30 -2.06
C ALA A 42 -21.35 -11.14 -1.33
N GLN A 43 -22.61 -10.68 -1.29
CA GLN A 43 -23.68 -11.47 -0.69
C GLN A 43 -23.95 -12.74 -1.51
N PRO A 44 -24.17 -13.90 -0.85
CA PRO A 44 -24.38 -15.18 -1.54
C PRO A 44 -25.54 -15.18 -2.57
N ILE A 45 -26.50 -14.26 -2.42
CA ILE A 45 -27.64 -14.10 -3.32
C ILE A 45 -27.23 -13.79 -4.76
N PHE A 46 -26.09 -13.11 -4.95
CA PHE A 46 -25.60 -12.73 -6.29
C PHE A 46 -24.73 -13.80 -6.94
N GLY A 47 -24.34 -14.85 -6.22
CA GLY A 47 -23.56 -15.98 -6.75
C GLY A 47 -22.17 -15.62 -7.24
N LEU A 48 -21.69 -14.41 -6.93
CA LEU A 48 -20.35 -13.95 -7.32
C LEU A 48 -19.32 -14.51 -6.34
N HIS A 49 -18.77 -15.68 -6.68
CA HIS A 49 -17.64 -16.28 -5.95
C HIS A 49 -16.36 -15.94 -6.68
N VAL A 50 -15.56 -15.05 -6.12
CA VAL A 50 -14.22 -14.77 -6.61
C VAL A 50 -13.24 -15.48 -5.67
N GLU A 51 -12.60 -16.52 -6.19
CA GLU A 51 -11.47 -17.11 -5.48
C GLU A 51 -10.35 -16.07 -5.38
N PHE A 52 -10.13 -15.56 -4.18
CA PHE A 52 -9.11 -14.56 -3.93
C PHE A 52 -7.75 -15.24 -3.78
N ASN A 53 -6.88 -15.03 -4.76
CA ASN A 53 -5.49 -15.43 -4.65
C ASN A 53 -4.66 -14.22 -4.16
N PRO A 54 -4.21 -14.22 -2.88
CA PRO A 54 -3.50 -13.07 -2.32
C PRO A 54 -2.19 -12.76 -3.05
N GLU A 55 -1.46 -13.77 -3.51
CA GLU A 55 -0.17 -13.58 -4.19
C GLU A 55 -0.35 -12.87 -5.53
N LEU A 56 -1.32 -13.33 -6.34
CA LEU A 56 -1.65 -12.68 -7.61
C LEU A 56 -2.18 -11.27 -7.41
N PHE A 57 -3.01 -11.05 -6.39
CA PHE A 57 -3.53 -9.73 -6.07
C PHE A 57 -2.40 -8.77 -5.71
N LEU A 58 -1.52 -9.16 -4.79
CA LEU A 58 -0.38 -8.34 -4.37
C LEU A 58 0.55 -8.04 -5.56
N LEU A 59 0.80 -9.02 -6.43
CA LEU A 59 1.68 -8.85 -7.59
C LEU A 59 1.08 -7.92 -8.67
N LEU A 60 -0.23 -8.00 -8.91
CA LEU A 60 -0.88 -7.24 -9.97
C LEU A 60 -1.26 -5.81 -9.57
N PHE A 61 -1.64 -5.60 -8.31
CA PHE A 61 -2.19 -4.31 -7.88
C PHE A 61 -1.20 -3.43 -7.14
N ILE A 62 -0.36 -3.98 -6.27
CA ILE A 62 0.57 -3.16 -5.47
C ILE A 62 1.62 -2.45 -6.32
N PRO A 63 2.36 -3.10 -7.25
CA PRO A 63 3.40 -2.39 -8.00
C PRO A 63 2.86 -1.25 -8.88
N PRO A 64 1.75 -1.40 -9.65
CA PRO A 64 1.17 -0.28 -10.39
C PRO A 64 0.66 0.84 -9.48
N LEU A 65 0.08 0.50 -8.32
CA LEU A 65 -0.40 1.49 -7.34
C LEU A 65 0.76 2.32 -6.80
N LEU A 66 1.79 1.67 -6.27
CA LEU A 66 2.99 2.32 -5.76
C LEU A 66 3.70 3.16 -6.84
N PHE A 67 3.74 2.68 -8.09
CA PHE A 67 4.27 3.44 -9.21
C PHE A 67 3.45 4.69 -9.48
N ALA A 68 2.12 4.58 -9.50
CA ALA A 68 1.23 5.71 -9.73
C ALA A 68 1.32 6.76 -8.60
N GLU A 69 1.50 6.34 -7.35
CA GLU A 69 1.69 7.22 -6.20
C GLU A 69 3.07 7.88 -6.22
N SER A 70 4.14 7.11 -6.40
CA SER A 70 5.49 7.64 -6.46
C SER A 70 5.71 8.63 -7.62
N SER A 71 5.00 8.44 -8.74
CA SER A 71 5.07 9.34 -9.91
C SER A 71 4.52 10.74 -9.63
N LYS A 72 3.70 10.90 -8.59
CA LYS A 72 3.13 12.22 -8.20
C LYS A 72 4.09 13.02 -7.34
N ILE A 73 5.01 12.35 -6.65
CA ILE A 73 5.93 12.99 -5.71
C ILE A 73 7.10 13.59 -6.46
N GLN A 74 7.39 14.86 -6.21
CA GLN A 74 8.56 15.52 -6.77
C GLN A 74 9.83 15.11 -5.99
N PRO A 75 10.87 14.56 -6.64
CA PRO A 75 12.08 14.11 -5.95
C PRO A 75 12.76 15.18 -5.10
N LYS A 76 12.67 16.45 -5.54
CA LYS A 76 13.25 17.59 -4.80
C LYS A 76 12.57 17.81 -3.46
N GLU A 77 11.25 17.69 -3.39
CA GLU A 77 10.48 17.86 -2.16
C GLU A 77 10.68 16.65 -1.21
N LEU A 78 10.78 15.43 -1.77
CA LEU A 78 11.12 14.24 -1.01
C LEU A 78 12.48 14.37 -0.31
N ILE A 79 13.50 14.90 -1.00
CA ILE A 79 14.83 15.13 -0.43
C ILE A 79 14.79 16.24 0.63
N LYS A 80 14.07 17.33 0.38
CA LYS A 80 13.91 18.46 1.27
C LYS A 80 13.30 18.06 2.62
N HIS A 81 12.29 17.19 2.59
CA HIS A 81 11.57 16.68 3.76
C HIS A 81 12.00 15.28 4.19
N SER A 82 13.15 14.80 3.69
CA SER A 82 13.58 13.41 3.89
C SER A 82 13.73 13.02 5.36
N ARG A 83 14.17 13.96 6.22
CA ARG A 83 14.34 13.68 7.65
C ARG A 83 13.00 13.43 8.34
N GLU A 84 12.01 14.28 8.08
CA GLU A 84 10.65 14.16 8.61
C GLU A 84 9.99 12.88 8.09
N ILE A 85 10.08 12.63 6.79
CA ILE A 85 9.52 11.46 6.11
C ILE A 85 10.12 10.17 6.67
N ILE A 86 11.45 10.04 6.72
CA ILE A 86 12.12 8.84 7.23
C ILE A 86 11.81 8.64 8.71
N SER A 87 11.82 9.71 9.50
CA SER A 87 11.50 9.63 10.93
C SER A 87 10.08 9.11 11.15
N LEU A 88 9.09 9.66 10.42
CA LEU A 88 7.71 9.20 10.53
C LEU A 88 7.55 7.76 10.01
N ALA A 89 8.08 7.46 8.83
CA ALA A 89 7.95 6.14 8.21
C ALA A 89 8.62 5.00 9.00
N LEU A 90 9.64 5.28 9.81
CA LEU A 90 10.30 4.25 10.60
C LEU A 90 9.84 4.27 12.06
N VAL A 91 9.91 5.44 12.72
CA VAL A 91 9.63 5.53 14.15
C VAL A 91 8.15 5.34 14.45
N LEU A 92 7.26 5.96 13.66
CA LEU A 92 5.82 5.80 13.85
C LEU A 92 5.38 4.36 13.59
N VAL A 93 5.88 3.74 12.52
CA VAL A 93 5.61 2.33 12.21
C VAL A 93 6.03 1.42 13.35
N LEU A 94 7.25 1.59 13.89
CA LEU A 94 7.72 0.80 15.01
C LEU A 94 6.88 1.02 16.27
N ILE A 95 6.56 2.27 16.61
CA ILE A 95 5.70 2.59 17.76
C ILE A 95 4.31 1.95 17.59
N THR A 96 3.76 2.02 16.39
CA THR A 96 2.45 1.42 16.09
C THR A 96 2.52 -0.10 16.20
N ILE A 97 3.52 -0.75 15.63
CA ILE A 97 3.68 -2.22 15.69
C ILE A 97 3.80 -2.68 17.14
N PHE A 98 4.70 -2.08 17.91
CA PHE A 98 4.87 -2.47 19.30
C PHE A 98 3.67 -2.08 20.16
N GLY A 99 3.17 -0.84 20.07
CA GLY A 99 2.05 -0.37 20.86
C GLY A 99 0.77 -1.15 20.58
N VAL A 100 0.34 -1.19 19.32
CA VAL A 100 -0.89 -1.91 18.91
C VAL A 100 -0.72 -3.42 19.10
N GLY A 101 0.44 -3.98 18.80
CA GLY A 101 0.70 -5.41 18.99
C GLY A 101 0.60 -5.84 20.45
N TYR A 102 1.16 -5.06 21.39
CA TYR A 102 0.95 -5.33 22.82
C TYR A 102 -0.50 -5.19 23.24
N VAL A 103 -1.21 -4.17 22.75
CA VAL A 103 -2.65 -4.00 23.05
C VAL A 103 -3.46 -5.20 22.51
N ILE A 104 -3.19 -5.64 21.29
CA ILE A 104 -3.84 -6.84 20.73
C ILE A 104 -3.58 -8.07 21.60
N HIS A 105 -2.35 -8.29 22.00
CA HIS A 105 -1.98 -9.44 22.84
C HIS A 105 -2.65 -9.39 24.23
N LEU A 106 -2.79 -8.18 24.82
CA LEU A 106 -3.49 -7.99 26.09
C LEU A 106 -4.99 -8.24 25.97
N LEU A 107 -5.61 -7.80 24.88
CA LEU A 107 -7.04 -7.99 24.63
C LEU A 107 -7.38 -9.41 24.19
N LEU A 108 -6.46 -10.07 23.50
CA LEU A 108 -6.60 -11.42 22.97
C LEU A 108 -5.45 -12.32 23.44
N PRO A 109 -5.46 -12.79 24.71
CA PRO A 109 -4.38 -13.56 25.31
C PRO A 109 -4.04 -14.88 24.56
N ASN A 110 -5.01 -15.40 23.80
CA ASN A 110 -4.84 -16.61 22.98
C ASN A 110 -4.02 -16.37 21.71
N VAL A 111 -3.81 -15.09 21.32
CA VAL A 111 -2.99 -14.74 20.17
C VAL A 111 -1.53 -14.61 20.61
N PRO A 112 -0.59 -15.39 20.05
CA PRO A 112 0.83 -15.24 20.34
C PRO A 112 1.31 -13.81 20.07
N LEU A 113 2.20 -13.28 20.91
CA LEU A 113 2.69 -11.91 20.81
C LEU A 113 3.25 -11.58 19.43
N ILE A 114 3.96 -12.50 18.79
CA ILE A 114 4.53 -12.30 17.45
C ILE A 114 3.45 -12.21 16.39
N ALA A 115 2.38 -13.02 16.51
CA ALA A 115 1.22 -12.92 15.62
C ALA A 115 0.47 -11.59 15.82
N ALA A 116 0.39 -11.10 17.06
CA ALA A 116 -0.14 -9.77 17.35
C ALA A 116 0.71 -8.65 16.71
N PHE A 117 2.04 -8.78 16.70
CA PHE A 117 2.92 -7.86 15.99
C PHE A 117 2.75 -7.96 14.46
N ALA A 118 2.54 -9.15 13.91
CA ALA A 118 2.22 -9.31 12.48
C ALA A 118 0.93 -8.56 12.11
N LEU A 119 -0.12 -8.70 12.92
CA LEU A 119 -1.38 -7.97 12.71
C LEU A 119 -1.19 -6.46 12.85
N ALA A 120 -0.44 -6.01 13.85
CA ALA A 120 -0.11 -4.60 14.03
C ALA A 120 0.73 -4.04 12.86
N ALA A 121 1.61 -4.84 12.26
CA ALA A 121 2.38 -4.45 11.09
C ALA A 121 1.51 -4.22 9.85
N VAL A 122 0.42 -4.99 9.68
CA VAL A 122 -0.57 -4.75 8.62
C VAL A 122 -1.33 -3.44 8.84
N LEU A 123 -1.58 -3.07 10.09
CA LEU A 123 -2.32 -1.88 10.47
C LEU A 123 -1.47 -0.62 10.56
N SER A 124 -0.14 -0.76 10.48
CA SER A 124 0.78 0.37 10.72
C SER A 124 0.92 1.33 9.53
N PRO A 125 0.85 0.91 8.25
CA PRO A 125 0.94 1.85 7.15
C PRO A 125 -0.25 2.82 7.11
N THR A 126 0.03 4.06 6.76
CA THR A 126 -0.97 5.12 6.57
C THR A 126 -1.21 5.36 5.09
N ASP A 127 -2.43 5.74 4.73
CA ASP A 127 -2.80 6.05 3.35
C ASP A 127 -3.08 7.55 3.19
N ALA A 128 -2.12 8.26 2.61
CA ALA A 128 -2.25 9.68 2.33
C ALA A 128 -3.38 9.98 1.32
N VAL A 129 -3.64 9.09 0.36
CA VAL A 129 -4.69 9.29 -0.65
C VAL A 129 -6.06 9.19 0.00
N ALA A 130 -6.27 8.22 0.89
CA ALA A 130 -7.50 8.09 1.65
C ALA A 130 -7.73 9.31 2.55
N LEU A 131 -6.69 9.76 3.26
CA LEU A 131 -6.77 10.95 4.11
C LEU A 131 -7.13 12.21 3.30
N LEU A 132 -6.47 12.47 2.19
CA LEU A 132 -6.75 13.60 1.30
C LEU A 132 -8.14 13.51 0.68
N GLY A 133 -8.62 12.29 0.40
CA GLY A 133 -9.97 12.04 -0.08
C GLY A 133 -11.06 12.40 0.95
N ILE A 134 -10.78 12.16 2.24
CA ILE A 134 -11.71 12.48 3.34
C ILE A 134 -11.68 13.97 3.68
N VAL A 135 -10.49 14.53 3.84
CA VAL A 135 -10.32 15.93 4.27
C VAL A 135 -10.74 16.91 3.15
N GLY A 136 -10.56 16.53 1.91
CA GLY A 136 -10.84 17.35 0.72
C GLY A 136 -9.65 18.21 0.30
N LYS A 137 -9.58 18.47 -1.01
CA LYS A 137 -8.49 19.22 -1.62
C LYS A 137 -8.40 20.66 -1.07
N GLY A 138 -7.17 21.10 -0.78
CA GLY A 138 -6.88 22.46 -0.35
C GLY A 138 -7.09 22.75 1.14
N ARG A 139 -7.51 21.78 1.94
CA ARG A 139 -7.65 21.93 3.40
C ARG A 139 -6.37 21.60 4.19
N ILE A 140 -5.40 20.98 3.54
CA ILE A 140 -4.08 20.68 4.11
C ILE A 140 -3.06 21.52 3.37
N SER A 141 -2.07 22.07 4.09
CA SER A 141 -1.00 22.84 3.46
C SER A 141 -0.15 21.93 2.56
N LYS A 142 0.39 22.49 1.48
CA LYS A 142 1.18 21.74 0.50
C LYS A 142 2.35 21.00 1.13
N ASN A 143 3.07 21.64 2.06
CA ASN A 143 4.20 21.00 2.76
C ASN A 143 3.78 19.78 3.57
N ILE A 144 2.64 19.85 4.27
CA ILE A 144 2.11 18.70 5.04
C ILE A 144 1.69 17.59 4.09
N GLN A 145 1.05 17.92 2.96
CA GLN A 145 0.68 16.94 1.95
C GLN A 145 1.90 16.21 1.39
N GLU A 146 2.97 16.92 1.03
CA GLU A 146 4.23 16.36 0.53
C GLU A 146 4.89 15.41 1.55
N VAL A 147 4.87 15.78 2.83
CA VAL A 147 5.40 14.91 3.90
C VAL A 147 4.53 13.66 4.07
N LEU A 148 3.20 13.79 4.08
CA LEU A 148 2.28 12.66 4.20
C LEU A 148 2.37 11.70 3.01
N GLU A 149 2.44 12.20 1.79
CA GLU A 149 2.60 11.38 0.58
C GLU A 149 3.95 10.65 0.59
N GLY A 150 5.01 11.32 1.00
CA GLY A 150 6.34 10.70 1.13
C GLY A 150 6.43 9.69 2.27
N GLU A 151 5.80 9.97 3.40
CA GLU A 151 5.72 9.09 4.56
C GLU A 151 4.92 7.82 4.19
N ALA A 152 3.73 7.96 3.59
CA ALA A 152 2.89 6.85 3.18
C ALA A 152 3.62 5.90 2.20
N LEU A 153 4.36 6.44 1.22
CA LEU A 153 5.15 5.63 0.29
C LEU A 153 6.24 4.81 0.99
N MET A 154 6.86 5.35 2.04
CA MET A 154 7.96 4.69 2.75
C MET A 154 7.46 3.74 3.85
N ASN A 155 6.37 4.07 4.53
CA ASN A 155 5.84 3.26 5.60
C ASN A 155 5.23 1.94 5.08
N ASP A 156 4.65 1.92 3.87
CA ASP A 156 4.19 0.70 3.20
C ASP A 156 5.31 -0.32 3.08
N ALA A 157 6.50 0.11 2.65
CA ALA A 157 7.67 -0.76 2.58
C ALA A 157 8.10 -1.25 3.97
N SER A 158 8.12 -0.36 4.97
CA SER A 158 8.49 -0.68 6.35
C SER A 158 7.52 -1.68 6.99
N GLY A 159 6.22 -1.44 6.84
CA GLY A 159 5.16 -2.33 7.33
C GLY A 159 5.20 -3.71 6.68
N LEU A 160 5.41 -3.77 5.37
CA LEU A 160 5.50 -5.04 4.63
C LEU A 160 6.71 -5.88 5.06
N VAL A 161 7.87 -5.26 5.28
CA VAL A 161 9.06 -5.98 5.78
C VAL A 161 8.82 -6.48 7.19
N ALA A 162 8.24 -5.65 8.07
CA ALA A 162 7.91 -6.06 9.45
C ALA A 162 6.89 -7.21 9.47
N LEU A 163 5.86 -7.15 8.60
CA LEU A 163 4.89 -8.23 8.44
C LEU A 163 5.57 -9.53 8.00
N LYS A 164 6.36 -9.50 6.93
CA LYS A 164 7.06 -10.70 6.43
C LYS A 164 7.94 -11.33 7.50
N PHE A 165 8.66 -10.51 8.25
CA PHE A 165 9.49 -11.00 9.35
C PHE A 165 8.65 -11.63 10.47
N ALA A 166 7.59 -10.95 10.93
CA ALA A 166 6.72 -11.47 11.98
C ALA A 166 6.00 -12.76 11.56
N VAL A 167 5.56 -12.87 10.31
CA VAL A 167 4.98 -14.10 9.75
C VAL A 167 6.02 -15.23 9.71
N ALA A 168 7.24 -14.97 9.23
CA ALA A 168 8.30 -15.98 9.18
C ALA A 168 8.65 -16.54 10.58
N VAL A 169 8.70 -15.67 11.60
CA VAL A 169 8.91 -16.09 12.99
C VAL A 169 7.69 -16.86 13.51
N THR A 170 6.47 -16.42 13.23
CA THR A 170 5.24 -17.12 13.66
C THR A 170 5.14 -18.51 13.06
N MET A 171 5.56 -18.69 11.81
CA MET A 171 5.60 -19.98 11.11
C MET A 171 6.79 -20.85 11.51
N GLY A 172 7.68 -20.38 12.38
CA GLY A 172 8.88 -21.11 12.81
C GLY A 172 9.96 -21.25 11.73
N THR A 173 9.87 -20.50 10.63
CA THR A 173 10.87 -20.53 9.55
C THR A 173 12.08 -19.65 9.86
N MET A 174 11.96 -18.76 10.84
CA MET A 174 13.03 -17.91 11.35
C MET A 174 12.93 -17.78 12.86
N GLU A 175 14.09 -17.70 13.53
CA GLU A 175 14.14 -17.35 14.95
C GLU A 175 13.95 -15.83 15.12
N PHE A 176 13.29 -15.45 16.20
CA PHE A 176 13.15 -14.03 16.52
C PHE A 176 14.51 -13.42 16.86
N SER A 177 15.00 -12.56 16.00
CA SER A 177 16.26 -11.84 16.18
C SER A 177 16.14 -10.41 15.67
N VAL A 178 16.36 -9.44 16.55
CA VAL A 178 16.37 -8.03 16.15
C VAL A 178 17.45 -7.77 15.11
N HIS A 179 18.61 -8.41 15.24
CA HIS A 179 19.70 -8.31 14.25
C HIS A 179 19.27 -8.88 12.89
N GLY A 180 18.63 -10.07 12.86
CA GLY A 180 18.09 -10.68 11.66
C GLY A 180 17.03 -9.81 10.99
N ALA A 181 16.10 -9.25 11.76
CA ALA A 181 15.08 -8.32 11.27
C ALA A 181 15.70 -7.06 10.64
N THR A 182 16.71 -6.48 11.30
CA THR A 182 17.39 -5.28 10.80
C THR A 182 18.11 -5.58 9.48
N ILE A 183 18.85 -6.69 9.39
CA ILE A 183 19.52 -7.09 8.13
C ILE A 183 18.49 -7.33 7.04
N ALA A 184 17.42 -8.08 7.32
CA ALA A 184 16.36 -8.36 6.34
C ALA A 184 15.73 -7.06 5.82
N PHE A 185 15.47 -6.09 6.71
CA PHE A 185 14.97 -4.77 6.33
C PHE A 185 15.90 -4.07 5.33
N PHE A 186 17.18 -3.95 5.65
CA PHE A 186 18.13 -3.28 4.77
C PHE A 186 18.35 -4.03 3.46
N VAL A 187 18.38 -5.36 3.46
CA VAL A 187 18.50 -6.17 2.23
C VAL A 187 17.31 -5.93 1.31
N VAL A 188 16.08 -5.93 1.84
CA VAL A 188 14.87 -5.69 1.04
C VAL A 188 14.82 -4.24 0.57
N ALA A 189 15.10 -3.28 1.43
CA ALA A 189 15.07 -1.85 1.08
C ALA A 189 16.13 -1.49 0.02
N LEU A 190 17.40 -1.84 0.26
CA LEU A 190 18.49 -1.55 -0.68
C LEU A 190 18.37 -2.38 -1.97
N GLY A 191 17.93 -3.63 -1.87
CA GLY A 191 17.65 -4.47 -3.02
C GLY A 191 16.54 -3.89 -3.90
N GLY A 192 15.45 -3.43 -3.29
CA GLY A 192 14.34 -2.75 -3.98
C GLY A 192 14.81 -1.47 -4.70
N ILE A 193 15.60 -0.64 -4.01
CA ILE A 193 16.19 0.57 -4.61
C ILE A 193 17.08 0.21 -5.81
N ALA A 194 17.97 -0.79 -5.66
CA ALA A 194 18.86 -1.21 -6.72
C ALA A 194 18.10 -1.73 -7.95
N VAL A 195 17.08 -2.55 -7.73
CA VAL A 195 16.19 -3.05 -8.81
C VAL A 195 15.45 -1.90 -9.47
N GLY A 196 14.87 -0.96 -8.69
CA GLY A 196 14.18 0.21 -9.22
C GLY A 196 15.07 1.08 -10.10
N ILE A 197 16.30 1.35 -9.67
CA ILE A 197 17.30 2.09 -10.46
C ILE A 197 17.63 1.32 -11.75
N ALA A 198 17.89 0.01 -11.67
CA ALA A 198 18.23 -0.81 -12.81
C ALA A 198 17.11 -0.83 -13.88
N VAL A 199 15.86 -1.03 -13.44
CA VAL A 199 14.68 -1.05 -14.31
C VAL A 199 14.48 0.32 -14.97
N THR A 200 14.58 1.41 -14.20
CA THR A 200 14.44 2.78 -14.73
C THR A 200 15.53 3.10 -15.77
N TRP A 201 16.76 2.67 -15.50
CA TRP A 201 17.87 2.86 -16.43
C TRP A 201 17.69 2.07 -17.73
N LEU A 202 17.26 0.80 -17.63
CA LEU A 202 16.95 -0.03 -18.80
C LEU A 202 15.81 0.55 -19.62
N TYR A 203 14.74 0.99 -18.95
CA TYR A 203 13.59 1.63 -19.59
C TYR A 203 14.00 2.93 -20.30
N GLY A 204 14.80 3.78 -19.65
CA GLY A 204 15.30 5.01 -20.26
C GLY A 204 16.17 4.75 -21.50
N LYS A 205 17.06 3.74 -21.46
CA LYS A 205 17.82 3.32 -22.65
C LYS A 205 16.94 2.77 -23.76
N GLY A 206 15.92 1.97 -23.40
CA GLY A 206 14.95 1.45 -24.37
C GLY A 206 14.21 2.56 -25.12
N LEU A 207 13.72 3.56 -24.37
CA LEU A 207 13.06 4.73 -24.96
C LEU A 207 13.97 5.53 -25.89
N LEU A 208 15.24 5.73 -25.50
CA LEU A 208 16.23 6.42 -26.36
C LEU A 208 16.53 5.65 -27.65
N LEU A 209 16.56 4.32 -27.60
CA LEU A 209 16.72 3.50 -28.79
C LEU A 209 15.49 3.62 -29.70
N ILE A 210 14.29 3.48 -29.16
CA ILE A 210 13.04 3.60 -29.93
C ILE A 210 12.93 4.98 -30.58
N SER A 211 13.23 6.06 -29.84
CA SER A 211 13.15 7.42 -30.36
C SER A 211 14.15 7.68 -31.50
N ARG A 212 15.29 7.00 -31.52
CA ARG A 212 16.23 7.08 -32.64
C ARG A 212 15.70 6.40 -33.90
N TYR A 213 15.03 5.24 -33.75
CA TYR A 213 14.43 4.52 -34.89
C TYR A 213 13.12 5.09 -35.39
N ALA A 214 12.41 5.89 -34.58
CA ALA A 214 11.14 6.52 -34.98
C ALA A 214 11.32 7.85 -35.72
N HIS A 215 12.55 8.36 -35.88
CA HIS A 215 12.87 9.60 -36.58
C HIS A 215 13.60 9.35 -37.92
N ASP A 216 13.86 8.10 -38.29
CA ASP A 216 14.29 7.64 -39.61
C ASP A 216 13.10 7.07 -40.39
#